data_ef6eb51282af27e3b0ca9000649686c8
#
_entry.id   ef6eb51282af27e3b0ca9000649686c8
#
_cell.length_a   1.000
_cell.length_b   1.000
_cell.length_c   1.000
_cell.angle_alpha   90.00
_cell.angle_beta   90.00
_cell.angle_gamma   90.00
#
_symmetry.space_group_name_H-M   'P 1'
#
loop_
_entity.id
_entity.type
_entity.pdbx_description
1 polymer ?
#
loop_
_entity_poly.entity_id
_entity_poly.type
_entity_poly.pdbx_seq_one_letter_code
_entity_poly.pdbx_strand_id
1 'polypeptide(L)'
;MAGTSKEHRLSQHVYATLQTLSCSLVEGLYLREAESMQELLCTPSQHRTDILAWICSSICPSLTKKLPSLRSKDPNSLSQELLVFGQEMMLCRTDDLDLITGQACPLRQLCFMEQLLTLVPGSVGPSGDSRAGGEGLLKELFCPEALPHLRQALTPTLNPWPSDIRGASKGQSKLPLTLP
;
A
#
# COMPACT_ATOMS: atom_id res chain seq x y z
N MET A 1 -16.66 19.86 5.88
CA MET A 1 -15.66 20.00 6.96
C MET A 1 -15.11 18.66 7.47
N ALA A 2 -15.73 17.52 7.19
CA ALA A 2 -15.22 16.21 7.56
C ALA A 2 -13.91 15.82 6.86
N GLY A 3 -13.62 16.36 5.69
CA GLY A 3 -12.38 16.10 4.94
C GLY A 3 -11.12 16.60 5.65
N THR A 4 -11.16 17.80 6.18
CA THR A 4 -10.02 18.45 6.86
C THR A 4 -9.55 17.67 8.09
N SER A 5 -10.48 17.14 8.88
CA SER A 5 -10.13 16.36 10.08
C SER A 5 -9.44 15.03 9.73
N LYS A 6 -9.87 14.38 8.67
CA LYS A 6 -9.25 13.14 8.18
C LYS A 6 -7.86 13.40 7.60
N GLU A 7 -7.73 14.45 6.81
CA GLU A 7 -6.46 14.88 6.22
C GLU A 7 -5.45 15.24 7.31
N HIS A 8 -5.86 15.99 8.34
CA HIS A 8 -5.01 16.34 9.46
C HIS A 8 -4.53 15.11 10.24
N ARG A 9 -5.42 14.16 10.53
CA ARG A 9 -5.04 12.91 11.19
C ARG A 9 -4.04 12.10 10.37
N LEU A 10 -4.28 12.04 9.08
CA LEU A 10 -3.44 11.28 8.17
C LEU A 10 -2.08 11.97 8.00
N SER A 11 -2.02 13.30 7.91
CA SER A 11 -0.76 14.04 7.85
C SER A 11 0.07 13.87 9.12
N GLN A 12 -0.58 13.90 10.29
CA GLN A 12 0.08 13.61 11.57
C GLN A 12 0.62 12.18 11.62
N HIS A 13 -0.17 11.22 11.16
CA HIS A 13 0.22 9.82 11.13
C HIS A 13 1.42 9.59 10.19
N VAL A 14 1.35 10.10 8.98
CA VAL A 14 2.45 10.01 8.00
C VAL A 14 3.72 10.66 8.54
N TYR A 15 3.60 11.87 9.10
CA TYR A 15 4.73 12.59 9.67
C TYR A 15 5.36 11.84 10.86
N ALA A 16 4.55 11.35 11.78
CA ALA A 16 5.02 10.55 12.93
C ALA A 16 5.70 9.25 12.48
N THR A 17 5.16 8.60 11.45
CA THR A 17 5.77 7.39 10.87
C THR A 17 7.13 7.69 10.26
N LEU A 18 7.26 8.80 9.52
CA LEU A 18 8.56 9.25 8.97
C LEU A 18 9.58 9.52 10.06
N GLN A 19 9.16 10.13 11.18
CA GLN A 19 10.04 10.34 12.34
C GLN A 19 10.46 9.02 12.99
N THR A 20 9.53 8.09 13.15
CA THR A 20 9.80 6.75 13.71
C THR A 20 10.80 5.97 12.85
N LEU A 21 10.72 6.14 11.55
CA LEU A 21 11.65 5.52 10.60
C LEU A 21 12.99 6.27 10.48
N SER A 22 13.20 7.30 11.30
CA SER A 22 14.41 8.13 11.29
C SER A 22 14.70 8.75 9.92
N CYS A 23 13.64 9.27 9.26
CA CYS A 23 13.79 9.99 8.01
C CYS A 23 14.55 11.30 8.27
N SER A 24 15.76 11.41 7.77
CA SER A 24 16.64 12.58 7.96
C SER A 24 16.05 13.89 7.42
N LEU A 25 15.10 13.79 6.50
CA LEU A 25 14.45 14.95 5.89
C LEU A 25 13.37 15.59 6.77
N VAL A 26 12.84 14.85 7.74
CA VAL A 26 11.88 15.34 8.74
C VAL A 26 12.49 15.40 10.14
N GLU A 27 13.62 14.77 10.34
CA GLU A 27 14.38 14.85 11.58
C GLU A 27 14.88 16.30 11.80
N GLY A 28 14.54 16.88 12.92
CA GLY A 28 14.85 18.29 13.19
C GLY A 28 13.76 19.28 12.78
N LEU A 29 12.73 18.84 12.05
CA LEU A 29 11.52 19.62 11.82
C LEU A 29 10.54 19.35 12.96
N TYR A 30 10.53 20.19 13.97
CA TYR A 30 9.65 20.02 15.13
C TYR A 30 8.26 20.57 14.85
N LEU A 31 7.59 20.06 13.82
CA LEU A 31 6.23 20.47 13.48
C LEU A 31 5.26 19.91 14.53
N ARG A 32 4.39 20.79 15.03
CA ARG A 32 3.37 20.44 16.02
C ARG A 32 1.95 20.51 15.47
N GLU A 33 1.75 21.34 14.46
CA GLU A 33 0.44 21.59 13.87
C GLU A 33 0.21 20.67 12.67
N ALA A 34 -0.98 20.09 12.61
CA ALA A 34 -1.38 19.21 11.52
C ALA A 34 -1.37 19.92 10.16
N GLU A 35 -1.70 21.20 10.14
CA GLU A 35 -1.67 22.04 8.93
C GLU A 35 -0.25 22.16 8.36
N SER A 36 0.73 22.42 9.22
CA SER A 36 2.13 22.51 8.81
C SER A 36 2.66 21.16 8.30
N MET A 37 2.23 20.06 8.89
CA MET A 37 2.58 18.70 8.43
C MET A 37 1.93 18.41 7.07
N GLN A 38 0.67 18.79 6.90
CA GLN A 38 -0.05 18.66 5.63
C GLN A 38 0.60 19.53 4.54
N GLU A 39 0.95 20.76 4.85
CA GLU A 39 1.66 21.63 3.91
C GLU A 39 2.98 21.03 3.46
N LEU A 40 3.79 20.53 4.39
CA LEU A 40 5.06 19.86 4.09
C LEU A 40 4.88 18.66 3.15
N LEU A 41 3.85 17.84 3.39
CA LEU A 41 3.64 16.57 2.69
C LEU A 41 2.86 16.72 1.38
N CYS A 42 2.03 17.74 1.24
CA CYS A 42 1.09 17.88 0.14
C CYS A 42 1.39 19.02 -0.81
N THR A 43 2.14 20.04 -0.39
CA THR A 43 2.50 21.16 -1.25
C THR A 43 3.62 20.78 -2.22
N PRO A 44 3.48 21.09 -3.52
CA PRO A 44 4.54 20.83 -4.49
C PRO A 44 5.85 21.53 -4.07
N SER A 45 6.87 20.76 -3.75
CA SER A 45 8.19 21.28 -3.35
C SER A 45 9.27 20.24 -3.60
N GLN A 46 10.51 20.70 -3.72
CA GLN A 46 11.66 19.80 -3.83
C GLN A 46 11.78 18.94 -2.57
N HIS A 47 11.54 19.52 -1.40
CA HIS A 47 11.61 18.80 -0.13
C HIS A 47 10.60 17.65 -0.05
N ARG A 48 9.37 17.88 -0.51
CA ARG A 48 8.35 16.83 -0.64
C ARG A 48 8.80 15.72 -1.59
N THR A 49 9.35 16.06 -2.73
CA THR A 49 9.88 15.10 -3.70
C THR A 49 11.03 14.29 -3.10
N ASP A 50 11.88 14.92 -2.31
CA ASP A 50 12.96 14.26 -1.60
C ASP A 50 12.46 13.28 -0.54
N ILE A 51 11.39 13.63 0.17
CA ILE A 51 10.73 12.73 1.12
C ILE A 51 10.19 11.50 0.39
N LEU A 52 9.49 11.68 -0.74
CA LEU A 52 9.01 10.55 -1.56
C LEU A 52 10.16 9.68 -2.05
N ALA A 53 11.22 10.28 -2.55
CA ALA A 53 12.42 9.58 -3.00
C ALA A 53 13.07 8.78 -1.86
N TRP A 54 13.10 9.34 -0.66
CA TRP A 54 13.60 8.66 0.53
C TRP A 54 12.73 7.44 0.89
N ILE A 55 11.40 7.59 0.88
CA ILE A 55 10.48 6.48 1.15
C ILE A 55 10.69 5.35 0.13
N CYS A 56 10.69 5.67 -1.16
CA CYS A 56 10.89 4.69 -2.23
C CYS A 56 12.25 3.99 -2.13
N SER A 57 13.31 4.72 -1.76
CA SER A 57 14.65 4.16 -1.54
C SER A 57 14.70 3.22 -0.34
N SER A 58 13.91 3.51 0.69
CA SER A 58 13.81 2.67 1.89
C SER A 58 13.09 1.36 1.60
N ILE A 59 12.15 1.36 0.65
CA ILE A 59 11.47 0.15 0.17
C ILE A 59 12.39 -0.64 -0.77
N CYS A 60 13.03 0.05 -1.71
CA CYS A 60 13.85 -0.56 -2.75
C CYS A 60 15.27 0.04 -2.76
N PRO A 61 16.26 -0.64 -2.16
CA PRO A 61 17.64 -0.14 -2.10
C PRO A 61 18.30 0.09 -3.46
N SER A 62 17.83 -0.57 -4.51
CA SER A 62 18.34 -0.36 -5.87
C SER A 62 18.07 1.05 -6.40
N LEU A 63 16.97 1.67 -5.95
CA LEU A 63 16.65 3.06 -6.27
C LEU A 63 17.66 4.03 -5.67
N THR A 64 18.19 3.74 -4.48
CA THR A 64 19.20 4.60 -3.83
C THR A 64 20.40 4.88 -4.73
N LYS A 65 20.78 3.92 -5.56
CA LYS A 65 21.89 4.06 -6.51
C LYS A 65 21.51 4.85 -7.77
N LYS A 66 20.26 4.76 -8.20
CA LYS A 66 19.74 5.43 -9.41
C LYS A 66 19.38 6.90 -9.17
N LEU A 67 18.82 7.22 -8.01
CA LEU A 67 18.26 8.55 -7.70
C LEU A 67 19.26 9.70 -7.83
N PRO A 68 20.53 9.60 -7.36
CA PRO A 68 21.49 10.68 -7.51
C PRO A 68 21.79 11.02 -8.98
N SER A 69 21.86 10.00 -9.85
CA SER A 69 22.07 10.19 -11.27
C SER A 69 20.89 10.86 -11.98
N LEU A 70 19.68 10.58 -11.50
CA LEU A 70 18.45 11.16 -12.05
C LEU A 70 18.28 12.62 -11.64
N ARG A 71 18.65 12.97 -10.40
CA ARG A 71 18.65 14.35 -9.91
C ARG A 71 19.59 15.27 -10.72
N SER A 72 20.71 14.71 -11.18
CA SER A 72 21.68 15.46 -11.98
C SER A 72 21.26 15.70 -13.42
N LYS A 73 20.33 14.87 -13.93
CA LYS A 73 19.89 14.96 -15.32
C LYS A 73 18.73 15.93 -15.51
N ASP A 74 17.59 15.62 -14.89
CA ASP A 74 16.36 16.41 -15.01
C ASP A 74 15.44 16.17 -13.81
N PRO A 75 14.79 17.21 -13.27
CA PRO A 75 13.81 17.04 -12.21
C PRO A 75 12.61 16.17 -12.63
N ASN A 76 12.27 16.18 -13.91
CA ASN A 76 11.23 15.33 -14.47
C ASN A 76 11.60 13.84 -14.47
N SER A 77 12.88 13.52 -14.71
CA SER A 77 13.35 12.13 -14.70
C SER A 77 13.17 11.48 -13.32
N LEU A 78 13.39 12.22 -12.25
CA LEU A 78 13.14 11.75 -10.90
C LEU A 78 11.66 11.46 -10.67
N SER A 79 10.78 12.37 -11.05
CA SER A 79 9.33 12.20 -10.92
C SER A 79 8.81 11.02 -11.74
N GLN A 80 9.34 10.81 -12.93
CA GLN A 80 9.00 9.67 -13.79
C GLN A 80 9.44 8.34 -13.15
N GLU A 81 10.64 8.26 -12.59
CA GLU A 81 11.12 7.04 -11.94
C GLU A 81 10.29 6.71 -10.68
N LEU A 82 9.93 7.73 -9.90
CA LEU A 82 9.05 7.56 -8.74
C LEU A 82 7.63 7.09 -9.15
N LEU A 83 7.13 7.59 -10.28
CA LEU A 83 5.85 7.17 -10.84
C LEU A 83 5.92 5.70 -11.29
N VAL A 84 6.95 5.31 -12.00
CA VAL A 84 7.17 3.91 -12.42
C VAL A 84 7.24 2.99 -11.22
N PHE A 85 7.98 3.38 -10.19
CA PHE A 85 8.04 2.61 -8.94
C PHE A 85 6.68 2.46 -8.28
N GLY A 86 5.90 3.54 -8.20
CA GLY A 86 4.52 3.50 -7.68
C GLY A 86 3.60 2.57 -8.47
N GLN A 87 3.78 2.49 -9.80
CA GLN A 87 3.06 1.56 -10.66
C GLN A 87 3.49 0.11 -10.41
N GLU A 88 4.78 -0.15 -10.27
CA GLU A 88 5.30 -1.48 -9.93
C GLU A 88 4.75 -1.99 -8.60
N MET A 89 4.53 -1.08 -7.64
CA MET A 89 3.90 -1.38 -6.36
C MET A 89 2.36 -1.43 -6.43
N MET A 90 1.76 -1.19 -7.60
CA MET A 90 0.31 -1.13 -7.83
C MET A 90 -0.42 -0.05 -6.99
N LEU A 91 0.28 1.00 -6.60
CA LEU A 91 -0.24 2.09 -5.78
C LEU A 91 -0.74 3.28 -6.60
N CYS A 92 -0.28 3.44 -7.83
CA CYS A 92 -0.70 4.50 -8.74
C CYS A 92 -0.77 4.00 -10.18
N ARG A 93 -1.38 4.82 -11.03
CA ARG A 93 -1.51 4.60 -12.48
C ARG A 93 -0.51 5.44 -13.27
N THR A 94 -0.42 5.19 -14.54
CA THR A 94 0.41 5.97 -15.49
C THR A 94 0.04 7.45 -15.54
N ASP A 95 -1.23 7.77 -15.28
CA ASP A 95 -1.77 9.13 -15.33
C ASP A 95 -1.66 9.88 -13.99
N ASP A 96 -1.20 9.22 -12.93
CA ASP A 96 -1.14 9.76 -11.57
C ASP A 96 0.16 10.53 -11.28
N LEU A 97 0.73 11.19 -12.28
CA LEU A 97 1.91 12.03 -12.11
C LEU A 97 1.66 13.18 -11.10
N ASP A 98 0.43 13.63 -10.98
CA ASP A 98 -0.02 14.63 -10.01
C ASP A 98 0.20 14.19 -8.55
N LEU A 99 0.13 12.88 -8.26
CA LEU A 99 0.48 12.31 -6.96
C LEU A 99 1.96 12.50 -6.62
N ILE A 100 2.81 12.35 -7.62
CA ILE A 100 4.26 12.49 -7.45
C ILE A 100 4.66 13.96 -7.36
N THR A 101 4.12 14.80 -8.24
CA THR A 101 4.44 16.23 -8.30
C THR A 101 3.78 17.06 -7.20
N GLY A 102 2.79 16.50 -6.49
CA GLY A 102 2.10 17.19 -5.40
C GLY A 102 0.91 18.04 -5.83
N GLN A 103 0.39 17.81 -7.01
CA GLN A 103 -0.76 18.53 -7.56
C GLN A 103 -2.11 17.83 -7.31
N ALA A 104 -2.06 16.57 -6.88
CA ALA A 104 -3.26 15.83 -6.49
C ALA A 104 -3.88 16.40 -5.21
N CYS A 105 -5.14 16.07 -4.94
CA CYS A 105 -5.77 16.48 -3.70
C CYS A 105 -5.02 15.92 -2.46
N PRO A 106 -4.97 16.66 -1.35
CA PRO A 106 -4.18 16.28 -0.17
C PRO A 106 -4.49 14.88 0.34
N LEU A 107 -5.74 14.51 0.38
CA LEU A 107 -6.16 13.18 0.85
C LEU A 107 -5.55 12.05 0.02
N ARG A 108 -5.56 12.17 -1.32
CA ARG A 108 -4.95 11.17 -2.22
C ARG A 108 -3.44 11.08 -2.01
N GLN A 109 -2.78 12.22 -1.87
CA GLN A 109 -1.34 12.26 -1.63
C GLN A 109 -0.96 11.60 -0.31
N LEU A 110 -1.70 11.90 0.76
CA LEU A 110 -1.45 11.34 2.08
C LEU A 110 -1.73 9.83 2.12
N CYS A 111 -2.81 9.36 1.51
CA CYS A 111 -3.10 7.94 1.38
C CYS A 111 -2.01 7.21 0.60
N PHE A 112 -1.51 7.81 -0.47
CA PHE A 112 -0.41 7.25 -1.26
C PHE A 112 0.88 7.12 -0.43
N MET A 113 1.25 8.17 0.31
CA MET A 113 2.41 8.14 1.21
C MET A 113 2.24 7.12 2.33
N GLU A 114 1.05 7.04 2.94
CA GLU A 114 0.73 6.04 3.97
C GLU A 114 0.93 4.62 3.44
N GLN A 115 0.40 4.32 2.28
CA GLN A 115 0.56 3.01 1.65
C GLN A 115 2.03 2.69 1.36
N LEU A 116 2.78 3.64 0.83
CA LEU A 116 4.23 3.47 0.64
C LEU A 116 4.95 3.19 1.96
N LEU A 117 4.61 3.94 3.00
CA LEU A 117 5.23 3.77 4.32
C LEU A 117 4.95 2.40 4.94
N THR A 118 3.80 1.78 4.66
CA THR A 118 3.52 0.41 5.12
C THR A 118 4.46 -0.63 4.50
N LEU A 119 5.02 -0.34 3.35
CA LEU A 119 5.96 -1.22 2.65
C LEU A 119 7.41 -1.05 3.13
N VAL A 120 7.72 0.02 3.85
CA VAL A 120 9.06 0.24 4.39
C VAL A 120 9.39 -0.79 5.46
N PRO A 121 10.51 -1.54 5.36
CA PRO A 121 10.92 -2.48 6.40
C PRO A 121 11.11 -1.76 7.75
N GLY A 122 10.47 -2.26 8.80
CA GLY A 122 10.52 -1.63 10.13
C GLY A 122 9.42 -0.61 10.40
N SER A 123 8.57 -0.29 9.41
CA SER A 123 7.37 0.47 9.66
C SER A 123 6.41 -0.37 10.49
N VAL A 124 6.19 0.09 11.72
CA VAL A 124 5.13 -0.47 12.56
C VAL A 124 3.86 0.26 12.15
N GLY A 125 3.13 -0.29 11.19
CA GLY A 125 1.80 0.19 10.87
C GLY A 125 0.88 0.07 12.08
N PRO A 126 -0.23 0.82 12.14
CA PRO A 126 -1.23 0.68 13.20
C PRO A 126 -1.85 -0.73 13.30
N SER A 127 -1.54 -1.58 12.36
CA SER A 127 -1.79 -3.03 12.38
C SER A 127 -0.59 -3.81 12.92
N GLY A 128 0.01 -3.32 14.02
CA GLY A 128 1.03 -4.07 14.76
C GLY A 128 0.57 -5.47 15.19
N ASP A 129 -0.72 -5.70 15.25
CA ASP A 129 -1.34 -7.01 15.49
C ASP A 129 -1.33 -7.93 14.26
N SER A 130 -1.24 -7.40 13.04
CA SER A 130 -1.33 -8.26 11.84
C SER A 130 -0.09 -9.12 11.61
N ARG A 131 1.09 -8.68 12.07
CA ARG A 131 2.30 -9.51 11.98
C ARG A 131 2.33 -10.61 13.03
N ALA A 132 1.93 -10.28 14.25
CA ALA A 132 1.78 -11.28 15.30
C ALA A 132 0.64 -12.25 14.98
N GLY A 133 -0.47 -11.75 14.42
CA GLY A 133 -1.58 -12.56 13.96
C GLY A 133 -1.23 -13.47 12.78
N GLY A 134 -0.43 -12.98 11.84
CA GLY A 134 0.02 -13.76 10.67
C GLY A 134 0.92 -14.93 11.04
N GLU A 135 1.87 -14.70 11.93
CA GLU A 135 2.75 -15.76 12.43
C GLU A 135 2.01 -16.79 13.29
N GLY A 136 1.08 -16.33 14.13
CA GLY A 136 0.20 -17.21 14.90
C GLY A 136 -0.71 -18.04 13.99
N LEU A 137 -1.31 -17.43 12.98
CA LEU A 137 -2.16 -18.09 12.01
C LEU A 137 -1.40 -19.08 11.14
N LEU A 138 -0.17 -18.74 10.74
CA LEU A 138 0.72 -19.66 10.03
C LEU A 138 1.12 -20.85 10.89
N LYS A 139 1.45 -20.62 12.16
CA LYS A 139 1.73 -21.71 13.11
C LYS A 139 0.52 -22.62 13.32
N GLU A 140 -0.67 -22.04 13.39
CA GLU A 140 -1.91 -22.80 13.53
C GLU A 140 -2.24 -23.59 12.27
N LEU A 141 -2.05 -23.01 11.08
CA LEU A 141 -2.26 -23.69 9.79
C LEU A 141 -1.24 -24.81 9.54
N PHE A 142 0.00 -24.64 9.98
CA PHE A 142 1.06 -25.64 9.85
C PHE A 142 1.22 -26.53 11.07
N CYS A 143 0.29 -26.45 12.04
CA CYS A 143 0.22 -27.39 13.14
C CYS A 143 -0.03 -28.81 12.63
N PRO A 144 0.60 -29.85 13.20
CA PRO A 144 0.36 -31.24 12.78
C PRO A 144 -1.10 -31.65 12.80
N GLU A 145 -1.89 -31.06 13.68
CA GLU A 145 -3.33 -31.30 13.81
C GLU A 145 -4.15 -30.69 12.67
N ALA A 146 -3.69 -29.59 12.10
CA ALA A 146 -4.33 -28.89 10.97
C ALA A 146 -3.93 -29.45 9.60
N LEU A 147 -2.83 -30.21 9.52
CA LEU A 147 -2.30 -30.78 8.28
C LEU A 147 -3.32 -31.59 7.46
N PRO A 148 -4.19 -32.46 8.05
CA PRO A 148 -5.17 -33.19 7.26
C PRO A 148 -6.20 -32.26 6.62
N HIS A 149 -6.64 -31.19 7.30
CA HIS A 149 -7.56 -30.21 6.76
C HIS A 149 -6.92 -29.38 5.65
N LEU A 150 -5.67 -28.99 5.83
CA LEU A 150 -4.90 -28.26 4.82
C LEU A 150 -4.68 -29.12 3.56
N ARG A 151 -4.33 -30.39 3.73
CA ARG A 151 -4.22 -31.36 2.62
C ARG A 151 -5.52 -31.49 1.85
N GLN A 152 -6.64 -31.60 2.56
CA GLN A 152 -7.96 -31.68 1.95
C GLN A 152 -8.32 -30.40 1.16
N ALA A 153 -8.00 -29.22 1.72
CA ALA A 153 -8.25 -27.95 1.06
C ALA A 153 -7.35 -27.73 -0.19
N LEU A 154 -6.11 -28.23 -0.15
CA LEU A 154 -5.16 -28.10 -1.25
C LEU A 154 -5.28 -29.25 -2.29
N THR A 155 -6.02 -30.30 -2.01
CA THR A 155 -6.24 -31.37 -2.98
C THR A 155 -7.20 -30.87 -4.07
N PRO A 156 -6.78 -30.85 -5.35
CA PRO A 156 -7.65 -30.44 -6.43
C PRO A 156 -8.79 -31.43 -6.57
N THR A 157 -10.00 -30.97 -6.36
CA THR A 157 -11.20 -31.76 -6.57
C THR A 157 -11.75 -31.45 -7.96
N LEU A 158 -12.17 -32.48 -8.67
CA LEU A 158 -12.85 -32.36 -9.97
C LEU A 158 -14.21 -31.63 -9.84
N ASN A 159 -14.63 -31.36 -8.62
CA ASN A 159 -15.91 -30.74 -8.31
C ASN A 159 -15.69 -29.44 -7.52
N PRO A 160 -15.43 -28.30 -8.20
CA PRO A 160 -15.16 -27.02 -7.53
C PRO A 160 -16.40 -26.39 -6.87
N TRP A 161 -17.58 -26.93 -7.08
CA TRP A 161 -18.82 -26.36 -6.58
C TRP A 161 -19.20 -26.95 -5.22
N PRO A 162 -19.66 -26.11 -4.28
CA PRO A 162 -20.27 -26.60 -3.04
C PRO A 162 -21.44 -27.52 -3.31
N SER A 163 -21.69 -28.47 -2.44
CA SER A 163 -22.74 -29.49 -2.57
C SER A 163 -24.12 -28.87 -2.77
N ASP A 164 -24.40 -27.74 -2.14
CA ASP A 164 -25.65 -27.02 -2.19
C ASP A 164 -25.95 -26.45 -3.59
N ILE A 165 -24.94 -25.87 -4.23
CA ILE A 165 -25.05 -25.36 -5.61
C ILE A 165 -25.21 -26.50 -6.62
N ARG A 166 -24.58 -27.64 -6.32
CA ARG A 166 -24.73 -28.84 -7.12
C ARG A 166 -26.14 -29.39 -7.17
N GLY A 167 -26.83 -29.36 -6.02
CA GLY A 167 -28.25 -29.76 -5.94
C GLY A 167 -29.15 -28.86 -6.76
N ALA A 168 -28.94 -27.54 -6.71
CA ALA A 168 -29.67 -26.55 -7.49
C ALA A 168 -29.42 -26.70 -9.00
N SER A 169 -28.18 -26.96 -9.41
CA SER A 169 -27.84 -27.18 -10.83
C SER A 169 -28.49 -28.43 -11.40
N LYS A 170 -28.59 -29.50 -10.64
CA LYS A 170 -29.29 -30.71 -11.07
C LYS A 170 -30.81 -30.51 -11.18
N GLY A 171 -31.38 -29.66 -10.36
CA GLY A 171 -32.78 -29.26 -10.44
C GLY A 171 -33.12 -28.48 -11.71
N GLN A 172 -32.20 -27.63 -12.16
CA GLN A 172 -32.36 -26.86 -13.40
C GLN A 172 -32.20 -27.69 -14.68
N SER A 173 -31.37 -28.71 -14.66
CA SER A 173 -31.20 -29.57 -15.83
C SER A 173 -32.39 -30.48 -16.09
N LYS A 174 -33.34 -30.55 -15.18
CA LYS A 174 -34.61 -31.23 -15.33
C LYS A 174 -35.76 -30.37 -15.85
N LEU A 175 -35.51 -29.10 -16.13
CA LEU A 175 -36.47 -28.31 -16.88
C LEU A 175 -36.55 -28.90 -18.29
N PRO A 176 -37.66 -29.52 -18.63
CA PRO A 176 -37.74 -30.13 -19.93
C PRO A 176 -37.68 -29.04 -20.99
N LEU A 177 -36.78 -29.19 -21.88
CA LEU A 177 -36.83 -28.54 -23.17
C LEU A 177 -38.00 -29.10 -24.00
N THR A 178 -39.18 -29.11 -23.42
CA THR A 178 -40.39 -29.33 -24.19
C THR A 178 -40.75 -28.00 -24.83
N LEU A 179 -40.13 -27.76 -25.93
CA LEU A 179 -40.69 -26.89 -26.93
C LEU A 179 -41.80 -27.68 -27.61
N PRO A 180 -43.00 -27.10 -27.69
CA PRO A 180 -44.06 -27.69 -28.48
C PRO A 180 -43.72 -27.72 -29.95
#